data_67f9b3252703829dff94b5dcabb500c2
#
_entry.id   67f9b3252703829dff94b5dcabb500c2
#
_cell.length_a   1.000
_cell.length_b   1.000
_cell.length_c   1.000
_cell.angle_alpha   90.00
_cell.angle_beta   90.00
_cell.angle_gamma   90.00
#
_symmetry.space_group_name_H-M   'P 1'
#
loop_
_entity.id
_entity.type
_entity.pdbx_description
1 polymer ?
#
loop_
_entity_poly.entity_id
_entity_poly.type
_entity_poly.pdbx_seq_one_letter_code
_entity_poly.pdbx_strand_id
1 'polypeptide(L)'
;MSDTITLEHFTSNLFDLLDEAFESHHGIFLDKGTSLFETLENITAQEASIPVGDKCASLAAQVAHVNFYLEVLENYILDRSTGKVDWGEIWRTVEKVTPQEWAGLKLQLKETYTRVLSILRGMEDWDRENVIGGSMAIIIHTAYHLGEIRQALCILR
;
A
#
# COMPACT_ATOMS: atom_id res chain seq x y z
N MET A 1 11.06 -34.98 11.96
CA MET A 1 10.15 -33.87 12.33
C MET A 1 9.80 -33.14 11.01
N SER A 2 8.54 -32.91 10.74
CA SER A 2 8.14 -32.24 9.51
C SER A 2 8.45 -30.74 9.66
N ASP A 3 9.29 -30.18 8.78
CA ASP A 3 9.62 -28.76 8.71
C ASP A 3 8.47 -27.98 8.04
N THR A 4 7.26 -28.07 8.60
CA THR A 4 6.07 -27.40 8.08
C THR A 4 5.72 -26.18 8.93
N ILE A 5 5.57 -25.04 8.28
CA ILE A 5 4.97 -23.84 8.88
C ILE A 5 3.45 -24.06 8.94
N THR A 6 2.82 -23.80 10.08
CA THR A 6 1.36 -23.87 10.15
C THR A 6 0.74 -22.66 9.45
N LEU A 7 -0.38 -22.86 8.77
CA LEU A 7 -1.12 -21.80 8.12
C LEU A 7 -1.49 -20.68 9.12
N GLU A 8 -1.90 -21.06 10.32
CA GLU A 8 -2.25 -20.11 11.38
C GLU A 8 -1.08 -19.18 11.72
N HIS A 9 0.12 -19.71 11.89
CA HIS A 9 1.31 -18.92 12.18
C HIS A 9 1.67 -17.98 11.01
N PHE A 10 1.54 -18.45 9.77
CA PHE A 10 1.79 -17.61 8.59
C PHE A 10 0.78 -16.48 8.50
N THR A 11 -0.52 -16.80 8.53
CA THR A 11 -1.59 -15.80 8.33
C THR A 11 -1.67 -14.80 9.48
N SER A 12 -1.46 -15.21 10.74
CA SER A 12 -1.41 -14.30 11.88
C SER A 12 -0.32 -13.23 11.67
N ASN A 13 0.91 -13.66 11.39
CA ASN A 13 2.01 -12.73 11.16
C ASN A 13 1.78 -11.85 9.92
N LEU A 14 1.22 -12.40 8.86
CA LEU A 14 0.88 -11.64 7.65
C LEU A 14 -0.11 -10.50 7.96
N PHE A 15 -1.17 -10.81 8.71
CA PHE A 15 -2.19 -9.81 9.06
C PHE A 15 -1.68 -8.77 10.03
N ASP A 16 -0.81 -9.12 10.98
CA ASP A 16 -0.15 -8.17 11.88
C ASP A 16 0.75 -7.22 11.09
N LEU A 17 1.50 -7.72 10.10
CA LEU A 17 2.34 -6.90 9.22
C LEU A 17 1.50 -6.00 8.29
N LEU A 18 0.37 -6.49 7.76
CA LEU A 18 -0.55 -5.68 6.97
C LEU A 18 -1.16 -4.55 7.81
N ASP A 19 -1.63 -4.86 9.01
CA ASP A 19 -2.19 -3.86 9.91
C ASP A 19 -1.14 -2.81 10.28
N GLU A 20 0.09 -3.22 10.60
CA GLU A 20 1.16 -2.27 10.92
C GLU A 20 1.54 -1.39 9.71
N ALA A 21 1.59 -1.94 8.51
CA ALA A 21 1.89 -1.16 7.31
C ALA A 21 0.84 -0.08 7.02
N PHE A 22 -0.45 -0.38 7.22
CA PHE A 22 -1.54 0.48 6.80
C PHE A 22 -2.22 1.24 7.93
N GLU A 23 -2.53 0.60 9.07
CA GLU A 23 -3.44 1.12 10.09
C GLU A 23 -2.72 1.63 11.34
N SER A 24 -2.01 0.75 12.06
CA SER A 24 -1.49 1.09 13.39
C SER A 24 -0.26 0.28 13.79
N HIS A 25 0.58 0.90 14.60
CA HIS A 25 1.83 0.33 15.08
C HIS A 25 1.64 -0.91 15.96
N HIS A 26 2.36 -1.99 15.64
CA HIS A 26 2.47 -3.22 16.41
C HIS A 26 3.88 -3.43 17.01
N GLY A 27 4.85 -2.62 16.61
CA GLY A 27 6.25 -2.74 17.04
C GLY A 27 7.02 -3.84 16.31
N ILE A 28 6.60 -4.21 15.11
CA ILE A 28 7.26 -5.22 14.28
C ILE A 28 8.34 -4.56 13.43
N PHE A 29 7.99 -3.51 12.68
CA PHE A 29 8.92 -2.82 11.79
C PHE A 29 8.72 -1.29 11.68
N LEU A 30 7.63 -0.73 12.23
CA LEU A 30 7.38 0.70 12.25
C LEU A 30 7.47 1.31 13.65
N ASP A 31 7.76 2.60 13.70
CA ASP A 31 7.61 3.40 14.91
C ASP A 31 6.14 3.84 15.09
N LYS A 32 5.74 4.13 16.32
CA LYS A 32 4.39 4.59 16.65
C LYS A 32 4.01 5.85 15.86
N GLY A 33 2.82 5.85 15.29
CA GLY A 33 2.28 6.98 14.51
C GLY A 33 2.88 7.08 13.09
N THR A 34 3.39 5.98 12.55
CA THR A 34 4.09 5.98 11.26
C THR A 34 3.54 5.01 10.22
N SER A 35 2.42 4.36 10.49
CA SER A 35 1.68 3.59 9.49
C SER A 35 1.23 4.47 8.32
N LEU A 36 0.82 3.87 7.22
CA LEU A 36 0.47 4.61 6.03
C LEU A 36 -0.69 5.60 6.29
N PHE A 37 -1.80 5.14 6.86
CA PHE A 37 -2.95 6.02 7.10
C PHE A 37 -2.67 7.07 8.15
N GLU A 38 -1.96 6.75 9.25
CA GLU A 38 -1.50 7.73 10.23
C GLU A 38 -0.59 8.80 9.59
N THR A 39 0.32 8.38 8.69
CA THR A 39 1.21 9.30 7.95
C THR A 39 0.40 10.24 7.03
N LEU A 40 -0.61 9.72 6.32
CA LEU A 40 -1.39 10.48 5.36
C LEU A 40 -2.43 11.42 6.00
N GLU A 41 -2.79 11.21 7.27
CA GLU A 41 -3.82 11.99 7.96
C GLU A 41 -3.53 13.50 7.92
N ASN A 42 -2.27 13.86 8.18
CA ASN A 42 -1.84 15.25 8.36
C ASN A 42 -1.17 15.86 7.11
N ILE A 43 -1.29 15.22 5.95
CA ILE A 43 -0.76 15.75 4.68
C ILE A 43 -1.84 16.56 3.97
N THR A 44 -1.54 17.83 3.69
CA THR A 44 -2.42 18.71 2.91
C THR A 44 -2.32 18.42 1.41
N ALA A 45 -3.34 18.80 0.63
CA ALA A 45 -3.30 18.70 -0.82
C ALA A 45 -2.16 19.55 -1.44
N GLN A 46 -1.80 20.65 -0.80
CA GLN A 46 -0.68 21.48 -1.22
C GLN A 46 0.64 20.72 -1.07
N GLU A 47 0.92 20.14 0.09
CA GLU A 47 2.12 19.29 0.31
C GLU A 47 2.11 18.10 -0.64
N ALA A 48 0.97 17.43 -0.81
CA ALA A 48 0.83 16.27 -1.69
C ALA A 48 1.09 16.56 -3.18
N SER A 49 1.00 17.83 -3.59
CA SER A 49 1.19 18.28 -4.97
C SER A 49 2.60 18.76 -5.30
N ILE A 50 3.51 18.79 -4.32
CA ILE A 50 4.88 19.28 -4.53
C ILE A 50 5.77 18.12 -4.99
N PRO A 51 6.39 18.21 -6.17
CA PRO A 51 7.41 17.25 -6.59
C PRO A 51 8.61 17.30 -5.65
N VAL A 52 9.04 16.16 -5.16
CA VAL A 52 10.16 16.09 -4.21
C VAL A 52 11.48 16.40 -4.93
N GLY A 53 12.17 17.45 -4.49
CA GLY A 53 13.45 17.87 -5.10
C GLY A 53 13.33 18.23 -6.59
N ASP A 54 12.18 18.72 -7.02
CA ASP A 54 11.85 19.15 -8.40
C ASP A 54 11.93 18.05 -9.50
N LYS A 55 12.28 16.83 -9.16
CA LYS A 55 12.49 15.74 -10.12
C LYS A 55 11.79 14.43 -9.77
N CYS A 56 11.42 14.24 -8.50
CA CYS A 56 10.78 13.04 -8.05
C CYS A 56 9.25 13.19 -8.05
N ALA A 57 8.56 12.07 -7.97
CA ALA A 57 7.11 12.05 -7.91
C ALA A 57 6.56 12.84 -6.71
N SER A 58 5.39 13.43 -6.86
CA SER A 58 4.65 14.04 -5.75
C SER A 58 4.11 12.98 -4.79
N LEU A 59 3.75 13.37 -3.56
CA LEU A 59 3.12 12.45 -2.62
C LEU A 59 1.76 11.94 -3.15
N ALA A 60 1.03 12.77 -3.90
CA ALA A 60 -0.21 12.36 -4.54
C ALA A 60 0.03 11.22 -5.55
N ALA A 61 1.09 11.30 -6.35
CA ALA A 61 1.46 10.24 -7.27
C ALA A 61 1.91 8.97 -6.53
N GLN A 62 2.63 9.09 -5.43
CA GLN A 62 3.02 7.95 -4.58
C GLN A 62 1.79 7.23 -4.02
N VAL A 63 0.83 7.96 -3.48
CA VAL A 63 -0.41 7.39 -2.92
C VAL A 63 -1.27 6.73 -4.00
N ALA A 64 -1.42 7.39 -5.14
CA ALA A 64 -2.13 6.82 -6.29
C ALA A 64 -1.45 5.53 -6.80
N HIS A 65 -0.11 5.50 -6.80
CA HIS A 65 0.65 4.31 -7.19
C HIS A 65 0.48 3.15 -6.20
N VAL A 66 0.50 3.42 -4.91
CA VAL A 66 0.21 2.38 -3.88
C VAL A 66 -1.18 1.80 -4.08
N ASN A 67 -2.20 2.64 -4.32
CA ASN A 67 -3.56 2.17 -4.60
C ASN A 67 -3.61 1.31 -5.88
N PHE A 68 -3.03 1.81 -6.98
CA PHE A 68 -2.95 1.07 -8.25
C PHE A 68 -2.29 -0.30 -8.08
N TYR A 69 -1.20 -0.36 -7.31
CA TYR A 69 -0.49 -1.61 -7.06
C TYR A 69 -1.33 -2.60 -6.24
N LEU A 70 -2.10 -2.11 -5.25
CA LEU A 70 -3.07 -2.95 -4.52
C LEU A 70 -4.10 -3.57 -5.45
N GLU A 71 -4.64 -2.81 -6.40
CA GLU A 71 -5.62 -3.31 -7.39
C GLU A 71 -5.01 -4.37 -8.31
N VAL A 72 -3.76 -4.15 -8.74
CA VAL A 72 -3.02 -5.13 -9.56
C VAL A 72 -2.78 -6.42 -8.78
N LEU A 73 -2.35 -6.32 -7.52
CA LEU A 73 -2.11 -7.49 -6.68
C LEU A 73 -3.40 -8.20 -6.27
N GLU A 74 -4.49 -7.48 -6.06
CA GLU A 74 -5.82 -8.09 -5.87
C GLU A 74 -6.16 -9.02 -7.04
N ASN A 75 -6.00 -8.52 -8.27
CA ASN A 75 -6.25 -9.31 -9.46
C ASN A 75 -5.30 -10.52 -9.58
N TYR A 76 -4.02 -10.32 -9.25
CA TYR A 76 -3.03 -11.41 -9.23
C TYR A 76 -3.39 -12.50 -8.22
N ILE A 77 -3.76 -12.12 -6.99
CA ILE A 77 -4.17 -13.04 -5.92
C ILE A 77 -5.43 -13.82 -6.34
N LEU A 78 -6.37 -13.16 -7.00
CA LEU A 78 -7.63 -13.76 -7.46
C LEU A 78 -7.51 -14.50 -8.81
N ASP A 79 -6.31 -14.55 -9.38
CA ASP A 79 -6.04 -15.17 -10.69
C ASP A 79 -6.90 -14.58 -11.82
N ARG A 80 -7.12 -13.26 -11.76
CA ARG A 80 -7.89 -12.52 -12.78
C ARG A 80 -6.94 -11.96 -13.83
N SER A 81 -7.20 -12.25 -15.10
CA SER A 81 -6.45 -11.64 -16.20
C SER A 81 -6.82 -10.16 -16.35
N THR A 82 -5.85 -9.27 -16.24
CA THR A 82 -6.00 -7.82 -16.41
C THR A 82 -5.42 -7.29 -17.72
N GLY A 83 -4.92 -8.17 -18.58
CA GLY A 83 -4.17 -7.76 -19.75
C GLY A 83 -2.81 -7.17 -19.41
N LYS A 84 -2.29 -6.29 -20.29
CA LYS A 84 -0.99 -5.63 -20.07
C LYS A 84 -1.15 -4.46 -19.09
N VAL A 85 -0.47 -4.53 -17.97
CA VAL A 85 -0.43 -3.45 -16.96
C VAL A 85 0.52 -2.34 -17.42
N ASP A 86 0.06 -1.09 -17.44
CA ASP A 86 0.90 0.09 -17.68
C ASP A 86 1.43 0.63 -16.34
N TRP A 87 2.59 0.15 -15.93
CA TRP A 87 3.25 0.55 -14.68
C TRP A 87 3.68 2.02 -14.63
N GLY A 88 3.72 2.69 -15.77
CA GLY A 88 4.11 4.09 -15.87
C GLY A 88 2.96 5.08 -15.86
N GLU A 89 1.72 4.62 -15.93
CA GLU A 89 0.53 5.47 -16.07
C GLU A 89 0.40 6.50 -14.95
N ILE A 90 0.45 6.05 -13.71
CA ILE A 90 0.29 6.93 -12.53
C ILE A 90 1.34 8.04 -12.51
N TRP A 91 2.58 7.72 -12.81
CA TRP A 91 3.69 8.69 -12.83
C TRP A 91 3.56 9.76 -13.91
N ARG A 92 2.77 9.50 -14.96
CA ARG A 92 2.51 10.44 -16.05
C ARG A 92 1.22 11.25 -15.87
N THR A 93 0.31 10.77 -15.05
CA THR A 93 -1.05 11.32 -14.97
C THR A 93 -1.37 12.02 -13.66
N VAL A 94 -0.66 11.69 -12.57
CA VAL A 94 -0.91 12.28 -11.25
C VAL A 94 0.25 13.19 -10.87
N GLU A 95 0.02 14.52 -10.95
CA GLU A 95 1.02 15.52 -10.58
C GLU A 95 0.53 16.37 -9.41
N LYS A 96 -0.55 17.11 -9.60
CA LYS A 96 -1.15 18.02 -8.63
C LYS A 96 -2.58 17.60 -8.31
N VAL A 97 -2.99 17.84 -7.09
CA VAL A 97 -4.34 17.52 -6.61
C VAL A 97 -4.97 18.70 -5.88
N THR A 98 -6.26 18.88 -6.09
CA THR A 98 -7.09 19.75 -5.25
C THR A 98 -7.35 19.10 -3.89
N PRO A 99 -7.81 19.85 -2.87
CA PRO A 99 -8.20 19.25 -1.59
C PRO A 99 -9.23 18.12 -1.70
N GLN A 100 -10.16 18.26 -2.64
CA GLN A 100 -11.19 17.24 -2.89
C GLN A 100 -10.59 15.98 -3.54
N GLU A 101 -9.72 16.11 -4.54
CA GLU A 101 -9.03 15.01 -5.19
C GLU A 101 -8.10 14.28 -4.20
N TRP A 102 -7.38 15.03 -3.37
CA TRP A 102 -6.52 14.45 -2.33
C TRP A 102 -7.32 13.62 -1.31
N ALA A 103 -8.45 14.16 -0.84
CA ALA A 103 -9.35 13.42 0.03
C ALA A 103 -9.89 12.15 -0.66
N GLY A 104 -10.23 12.26 -1.95
CA GLY A 104 -10.67 11.14 -2.78
C GLY A 104 -9.62 10.04 -2.90
N LEU A 105 -8.36 10.40 -3.18
CA LEU A 105 -7.24 9.43 -3.26
C LEU A 105 -7.03 8.67 -1.93
N LYS A 106 -7.06 9.39 -0.81
CA LYS A 106 -6.93 8.76 0.53
C LYS A 106 -8.09 7.81 0.82
N LEU A 107 -9.31 8.21 0.47
CA LEU A 107 -10.49 7.37 0.64
C LEU A 107 -10.42 6.11 -0.24
N GLN A 108 -10.10 6.29 -1.52
CA GLN A 108 -9.95 5.18 -2.46
C GLN A 108 -8.90 4.16 -1.99
N LEU A 109 -7.75 4.64 -1.52
CA LEU A 109 -6.71 3.76 -0.98
C LEU A 109 -7.23 2.95 0.22
N LYS A 110 -7.97 3.59 1.13
CA LYS A 110 -8.56 2.91 2.29
C LYS A 110 -9.61 1.87 1.89
N GLU A 111 -10.47 2.19 0.94
CA GLU A 111 -11.49 1.27 0.42
C GLU A 111 -10.84 0.06 -0.29
N THR A 112 -9.82 0.31 -1.12
CA THR A 112 -9.08 -0.76 -1.80
C THR A 112 -8.38 -1.67 -0.80
N TYR A 113 -7.68 -1.11 0.20
CA TYR A 113 -7.05 -1.89 1.25
C TYR A 113 -8.07 -2.74 2.03
N THR A 114 -9.18 -2.14 2.45
CA THR A 114 -10.24 -2.84 3.18
C THR A 114 -10.79 -4.02 2.37
N ARG A 115 -11.00 -3.82 1.07
CA ARG A 115 -11.46 -4.86 0.15
C ARG A 115 -10.42 -5.99 0.03
N VAL A 116 -9.15 -5.67 -0.20
CA VAL A 116 -8.05 -6.64 -0.29
C VAL A 116 -7.90 -7.42 1.01
N LEU A 117 -7.93 -6.74 2.14
CA LEU A 117 -7.86 -7.38 3.47
C LEU A 117 -9.02 -8.37 3.68
N SER A 118 -10.24 -7.99 3.27
CA SER A 118 -11.42 -8.88 3.34
C SER A 118 -11.24 -10.12 2.46
N ILE A 119 -10.70 -9.97 1.25
CA ILE A 119 -10.38 -11.08 0.35
C ILE A 119 -9.37 -12.02 0.99
N LEU A 120 -8.28 -11.50 1.52
CA LEU A 120 -7.24 -12.31 2.17
C LEU A 120 -7.77 -13.04 3.42
N ARG A 121 -8.59 -12.39 4.25
CA ARG A 121 -9.20 -13.02 5.42
C ARG A 121 -10.21 -14.10 5.07
N GLY A 122 -10.87 -13.99 3.93
CA GLY A 122 -11.78 -15.02 3.41
C GLY A 122 -11.11 -16.08 2.55
N MET A 123 -9.78 -16.05 2.40
CA MET A 123 -9.06 -16.99 1.55
C MET A 123 -8.99 -18.38 2.21
N GLU A 124 -9.55 -19.36 1.54
CA GLU A 124 -9.53 -20.76 2.00
C GLU A 124 -8.31 -21.51 1.48
N ASP A 125 -7.87 -21.22 0.25
CA ASP A 125 -6.76 -21.88 -0.43
C ASP A 125 -5.50 -21.01 -0.41
N TRP A 126 -4.71 -21.16 0.64
CA TRP A 126 -3.43 -20.47 0.81
C TRP A 126 -2.24 -21.22 0.17
N ASP A 127 -2.46 -22.42 -0.38
CA ASP A 127 -1.40 -23.22 -1.02
C ASP A 127 -1.11 -22.78 -2.46
N ARG A 128 -1.60 -21.63 -2.85
CA ARG A 128 -1.37 -21.03 -4.17
C ARG A 128 -0.22 -20.03 -4.11
N GLU A 129 0.75 -20.20 -5.01
CA GLU A 129 1.93 -19.32 -5.11
C GLU A 129 1.56 -17.84 -5.23
N ASN A 130 0.55 -17.51 -6.07
CA ASN A 130 0.09 -16.15 -6.25
C ASN A 130 -0.59 -15.54 -5.01
N VAL A 131 -1.19 -16.35 -4.13
CA VAL A 131 -1.79 -15.87 -2.88
C VAL A 131 -0.71 -15.47 -1.88
N ILE A 132 0.26 -16.37 -1.65
CA ILE A 132 1.38 -16.10 -0.73
C ILE A 132 2.23 -14.96 -1.28
N GLY A 133 2.70 -15.07 -2.53
CA GLY A 133 3.57 -14.08 -3.14
C GLY A 133 2.91 -12.71 -3.25
N GLY A 134 1.63 -12.65 -3.66
CA GLY A 134 0.87 -11.41 -3.76
C GLY A 134 0.64 -10.74 -2.42
N SER A 135 0.28 -11.49 -1.38
CA SER A 135 0.07 -10.93 -0.04
C SER A 135 1.36 -10.36 0.58
N MET A 136 2.48 -11.05 0.40
CA MET A 136 3.80 -10.54 0.81
C MET A 136 4.20 -9.30 0.01
N ALA A 137 3.97 -9.30 -1.31
CA ALA A 137 4.28 -8.17 -2.18
C ALA A 137 3.52 -6.91 -1.78
N ILE A 138 2.27 -7.01 -1.32
CA ILE A 138 1.50 -5.88 -0.78
C ILE A 138 2.25 -5.21 0.36
N ILE A 139 2.72 -5.98 1.34
CA ILE A 139 3.43 -5.43 2.51
C ILE A 139 4.73 -4.76 2.07
N ILE A 140 5.54 -5.46 1.28
CA ILE A 140 6.86 -5.00 0.85
C ILE A 140 6.74 -3.70 0.03
N HIS A 141 5.83 -3.67 -0.94
CA HIS A 141 5.61 -2.49 -1.78
C HIS A 141 5.08 -1.30 -0.98
N THR A 142 4.13 -1.55 -0.07
CA THR A 142 3.58 -0.50 0.78
C THR A 142 4.64 0.05 1.74
N ALA A 143 5.42 -0.81 2.38
CA ALA A 143 6.51 -0.39 3.27
C ALA A 143 7.59 0.42 2.52
N TYR A 144 7.92 0.02 1.27
CA TYR A 144 8.86 0.75 0.42
C TYR A 144 8.36 2.18 0.16
N HIS A 145 7.12 2.35 -0.34
CA HIS A 145 6.56 3.67 -0.63
C HIS A 145 6.26 4.49 0.62
N LEU A 146 5.89 3.86 1.73
CA LEU A 146 5.74 4.53 3.01
C LEU A 146 7.06 5.18 3.46
N GLY A 147 8.18 4.47 3.30
CA GLY A 147 9.52 5.02 3.57
C GLY A 147 9.83 6.23 2.69
N GLU A 148 9.51 6.17 1.38
CA GLU A 148 9.69 7.28 0.45
C GLU A 148 8.81 8.49 0.82
N ILE A 149 7.52 8.26 1.11
CA ILE A 149 6.58 9.31 1.53
C ILE A 149 7.06 10.01 2.80
N ARG A 150 7.49 9.25 3.81
CA ARG A 150 7.98 9.81 5.07
C ARG A 150 9.28 10.59 4.89
N GLN A 151 10.20 10.09 4.09
CA GLN A 151 11.44 10.82 3.76
C GLN A 151 11.13 12.11 2.99
N ALA A 152 10.19 12.07 2.05
CA ALA A 152 9.75 13.24 1.31
C ALA A 152 9.14 14.31 2.24
N LEU A 153 8.32 13.92 3.21
CA LEU A 153 7.76 14.84 4.19
C LEU A 153 8.82 15.59 5.01
N CYS A 154 9.94 14.94 5.34
CA CYS A 154 11.06 15.61 6.01
C CYS A 154 11.71 16.70 5.16
N ILE A 155 11.61 16.63 3.85
CA ILE A 155 12.15 17.62 2.91
C ILE A 155 11.14 18.75 2.68
N LEU A 156 9.85 18.45 2.69
CA LEU A 156 8.77 19.40 2.40
C LEU A 156 8.36 20.26 3.61
N ARG A 157 8.76 19.86 4.82
CA ARG A 157 8.47 20.54 6.10
C ARG A 157 9.73 21.09 6.74
#